data_9b11c57abe6ca5099290cc74664218c1
#
_entry.id   9b11c57abe6ca5099290cc74664218c1
#
_cell.length_a   1.000
_cell.length_b   1.000
_cell.length_c   1.000
_cell.angle_alpha   90.00
_cell.angle_beta   90.00
_cell.angle_gamma   90.00
#
_symmetry.space_group_name_H-M   'P 1'
#
loop_
_entity.id
_entity.type
_entity.pdbx_description
1 polymer ?
#
loop_
_entity_poly.entity_id
_entity_poly.type
_entity_poly.pdbx_seq_one_letter_code
_entity_poly.pdbx_strand_id
1 'polypeptide(L)'
;DPQNNKYLAGATFRIAKVEDGSHYLDRVTDTKGRIDLTGLEPGVYSVQELSAPEGYIKNDSEYHVELFPGKTSELVVVNEALPNLKIIKTDAITGEPVAGVIFTVRKADSATLSTVTTGPDGTAELLKLEPGVYEVTEQSVPGGYLLDETPQLITLVPGKTGVVQFQNYPRPALEIIKTDTSARPIPDAVFTVAKKDGTLVGDFSTGQDGKIHVYDLDAGYYIITEK
;
A
#
# COMPACT_ATOMS: atom_id res chain seq x y z
N ASP A 1 10.67 -14.24 15.93
CA ASP A 1 9.63 -13.29 15.56
C ASP A 1 8.68 -13.13 16.73
N PRO A 2 8.67 -11.98 17.42
CA PRO A 2 7.86 -11.77 18.64
C PRO A 2 6.35 -11.68 18.35
N GLN A 3 5.96 -11.44 17.10
CA GLN A 3 4.54 -11.25 16.76
C GLN A 3 3.83 -12.55 16.46
N ASN A 4 4.54 -13.54 15.91
CA ASN A 4 3.98 -14.82 15.51
C ASN A 4 4.52 -15.99 16.33
N ASN A 5 5.37 -15.73 17.33
CA ASN A 5 6.06 -16.75 18.11
C ASN A 5 6.82 -17.77 17.23
N LYS A 6 7.34 -17.30 16.09
CA LYS A 6 7.96 -18.14 15.08
C LYS A 6 9.48 -18.14 15.24
N TYR A 7 10.08 -19.31 15.23
CA TYR A 7 11.52 -19.47 15.10
C TYR A 7 11.95 -19.18 13.66
N LEU A 8 13.12 -18.51 13.51
CA LEU A 8 13.57 -17.99 12.22
C LEU A 8 14.82 -18.74 11.75
N ALA A 9 14.69 -19.45 10.62
CA ALA A 9 15.81 -20.04 9.91
C ALA A 9 16.51 -19.02 9.00
N GLY A 10 17.81 -19.17 8.80
CA GLY A 10 18.57 -18.37 7.84
C GLY A 10 19.13 -17.05 8.39
N ALA A 11 18.98 -16.76 9.69
CA ALA A 11 19.73 -15.69 10.33
C ALA A 11 21.20 -16.05 10.48
N THR A 12 22.12 -15.18 10.10
CA THR A 12 23.56 -15.40 10.24
C THR A 12 24.09 -14.60 11.42
N PHE A 13 24.79 -15.31 12.31
CA PHE A 13 25.42 -14.72 13.51
C PHE A 13 26.93 -14.91 13.51
N ARG A 14 27.64 -13.90 14.00
CA ARG A 14 29.03 -13.97 14.37
C ARG A 14 29.13 -14.16 15.86
N ILE A 15 29.91 -15.17 16.28
CA ILE A 15 30.20 -15.50 17.66
C ILE A 15 31.71 -15.42 17.86
N ALA A 16 32.18 -14.57 18.76
CA ALA A 16 33.60 -14.35 18.98
C ALA A 16 33.92 -14.38 20.48
N LYS A 17 35.06 -14.96 20.88
CA LYS A 17 35.54 -14.88 22.27
C LYS A 17 36.07 -13.49 22.51
N VAL A 18 35.60 -12.80 23.58
CA VAL A 18 35.89 -11.39 23.84
C VAL A 18 37.38 -11.18 24.18
N GLU A 19 38.02 -12.14 24.89
CA GLU A 19 39.39 -11.99 25.37
C GLU A 19 40.45 -11.96 24.27
N ASP A 20 40.23 -12.64 23.11
CA ASP A 20 41.25 -12.69 22.10
C ASP A 20 40.79 -12.11 20.74
N GLY A 21 39.50 -11.91 20.51
CA GLY A 21 38.91 -11.23 19.35
C GLY A 21 39.36 -11.73 17.97
N SER A 22 40.35 -12.59 17.92
CA SER A 22 41.03 -13.06 16.71
C SER A 22 40.35 -14.27 16.08
N HIS A 23 39.54 -14.98 16.84
CA HIS A 23 38.82 -16.17 16.39
C HIS A 23 37.32 -15.97 16.52
N TYR A 24 36.62 -16.05 15.39
CA TYR A 24 35.16 -15.99 15.36
C TYR A 24 34.57 -17.14 14.56
N LEU A 25 33.30 -17.44 14.83
CA LEU A 25 32.52 -18.44 14.13
C LEU A 25 31.31 -17.73 13.52
N ASP A 26 31.16 -17.82 12.21
CA ASP A 26 29.91 -17.41 11.55
C ASP A 26 29.02 -18.63 11.43
N ARG A 27 27.79 -18.52 11.89
CA ARG A 27 26.79 -19.59 11.91
C ARG A 27 25.43 -19.10 11.45
N VAL A 28 24.68 -19.99 10.83
CA VAL A 28 23.33 -19.74 10.32
C VAL A 28 22.34 -20.54 11.14
N THR A 29 21.22 -19.93 11.50
CA THR A 29 20.13 -20.63 12.19
C THR A 29 19.51 -21.70 11.30
N ASP A 30 19.28 -22.87 11.87
CA ASP A 30 18.66 -24.01 11.21
C ASP A 30 17.15 -23.83 10.99
N THR A 31 16.45 -24.84 10.49
CA THR A 31 15.00 -24.83 10.25
C THR A 31 14.17 -24.69 11.52
N LYS A 32 14.77 -24.88 12.69
CA LYS A 32 14.16 -24.65 14.01
C LYS A 32 14.55 -23.28 14.61
N GLY A 33 15.27 -22.46 13.84
CA GLY A 33 15.76 -21.15 14.30
C GLY A 33 16.87 -21.23 15.34
N ARG A 34 17.67 -22.29 15.35
CA ARG A 34 18.70 -22.54 16.35
C ARG A 34 20.10 -22.60 15.77
N ILE A 35 21.06 -22.23 16.59
CA ILE A 35 22.49 -22.49 16.42
C ILE A 35 22.94 -23.22 17.68
N ASP A 36 23.28 -24.49 17.56
CA ASP A 36 23.83 -25.27 18.66
C ASP A 36 25.35 -25.33 18.50
N LEU A 37 26.06 -24.85 19.53
CA LEU A 37 27.51 -24.81 19.58
C LEU A 37 28.01 -25.72 20.72
N THR A 38 28.95 -26.60 20.40
CA THR A 38 29.60 -27.48 21.36
C THR A 38 31.12 -27.34 21.30
N GLY A 39 31.81 -27.66 22.39
CA GLY A 39 33.26 -27.61 22.43
C GLY A 39 33.88 -26.23 22.50
N LEU A 40 33.09 -25.22 22.88
CA LEU A 40 33.60 -23.89 23.17
C LEU A 40 34.29 -23.86 24.54
N GLU A 41 35.41 -23.14 24.65
CA GLU A 41 36.08 -22.88 25.90
C GLU A 41 35.25 -22.00 26.83
N PRO A 42 35.35 -22.14 28.15
CA PRO A 42 34.73 -21.19 29.10
C PRO A 42 35.24 -19.76 28.86
N GLY A 43 34.37 -18.80 29.14
CA GLY A 43 34.68 -17.36 28.97
C GLY A 43 33.51 -16.57 28.42
N VAL A 44 33.73 -15.28 28.12
CA VAL A 44 32.73 -14.38 27.58
C VAL A 44 32.80 -14.34 26.03
N TYR A 45 31.66 -14.52 25.41
CA TYR A 45 31.50 -14.45 23.95
C TYR A 45 30.60 -13.30 23.57
N SER A 46 30.99 -12.55 22.54
CA SER A 46 30.09 -11.62 21.85
C SER A 46 29.33 -12.38 20.75
N VAL A 47 28.06 -12.00 20.58
CA VAL A 47 27.16 -12.54 19.56
C VAL A 47 26.49 -11.38 18.84
N GLN A 48 26.72 -11.30 17.54
CA GLN A 48 26.17 -10.24 16.68
C GLN A 48 25.48 -10.85 15.45
N GLU A 49 24.29 -10.37 15.11
CA GLU A 49 23.66 -10.76 13.88
C GLU A 49 24.32 -10.06 12.69
N LEU A 50 24.77 -10.82 11.70
CA LEU A 50 25.35 -10.29 10.46
C LEU A 50 24.26 -10.04 9.41
N SER A 51 23.26 -10.93 9.33
CA SER A 51 22.13 -10.81 8.45
C SER A 51 20.88 -11.46 9.02
N ALA A 52 19.75 -10.79 8.90
CA ALA A 52 18.44 -11.35 9.20
C ALA A 52 17.93 -12.23 8.06
N PRO A 53 16.97 -13.13 8.32
CA PRO A 53 16.24 -13.82 7.27
C PRO A 53 15.44 -12.87 6.40
N GLU A 54 15.12 -13.29 5.19
CA GLU A 54 14.30 -12.50 4.27
C GLU A 54 12.95 -12.11 4.90
N GLY A 55 12.59 -10.83 4.78
CA GLY A 55 11.36 -10.26 5.33
C GLY A 55 11.47 -9.81 6.78
N TYR A 56 12.67 -9.82 7.35
CA TYR A 56 12.93 -9.37 8.72
C TYR A 56 14.00 -8.28 8.76
N ILE A 57 13.92 -7.46 9.78
CA ILE A 57 14.89 -6.40 10.05
C ILE A 57 16.04 -7.00 10.84
N LYS A 58 17.28 -6.70 10.41
CA LYS A 58 18.48 -7.10 11.13
C LYS A 58 18.50 -6.50 12.53
N ASN A 59 18.84 -7.31 13.53
CA ASN A 59 19.08 -6.83 14.89
C ASN A 59 20.55 -6.38 15.02
N ASP A 60 20.75 -5.08 15.17
CA ASP A 60 22.11 -4.49 15.28
C ASP A 60 22.70 -4.55 16.67
N SER A 61 22.01 -5.15 17.64
CA SER A 61 22.51 -5.30 19.01
C SER A 61 23.66 -6.31 19.06
N GLU A 62 24.67 -5.99 19.87
CA GLU A 62 25.70 -6.94 20.27
C GLU A 62 25.35 -7.49 21.64
N TYR A 63 25.37 -8.81 21.78
CA TYR A 63 25.08 -9.54 23.01
C TYR A 63 26.35 -10.16 23.56
N HIS A 64 26.44 -10.23 24.89
CA HIS A 64 27.52 -10.91 25.57
C HIS A 64 26.97 -12.08 26.40
N VAL A 65 27.56 -13.27 26.19
CA VAL A 65 27.15 -14.50 26.85
C VAL A 65 28.36 -15.11 27.55
N GLU A 66 28.24 -15.35 28.85
CA GLU A 66 29.29 -16.03 29.64
C GLU A 66 29.04 -17.55 29.65
N LEU A 67 30.05 -18.32 29.26
CA LEU A 67 30.04 -19.77 29.26
C LEU A 67 30.79 -20.33 30.46
N PHE A 68 30.14 -21.24 31.21
CA PHE A 68 30.68 -21.90 32.37
C PHE A 68 30.95 -23.36 32.10
N PRO A 69 31.99 -23.96 32.76
CA PRO A 69 32.25 -25.39 32.63
C PRO A 69 31.03 -26.25 32.99
N GLY A 70 30.71 -27.22 32.13
CA GLY A 70 29.62 -28.19 32.33
C GLY A 70 28.20 -27.62 32.34
N LYS A 71 28.02 -26.36 31.88
CA LYS A 71 26.69 -25.73 31.75
C LYS A 71 26.38 -25.36 30.31
N THR A 72 25.10 -25.29 29.99
CA THR A 72 24.59 -24.72 28.75
C THR A 72 24.06 -23.32 29.01
N SER A 73 24.54 -22.33 28.26
CA SER A 73 23.97 -20.97 28.23
C SER A 73 23.09 -20.84 27.01
N GLU A 74 21.98 -20.12 27.16
CA GLU A 74 21.02 -19.85 26.09
C GLU A 74 20.91 -18.34 25.86
N LEU A 75 20.90 -17.91 24.58
CA LEU A 75 20.63 -16.54 24.16
C LEU A 75 19.48 -16.56 23.15
N VAL A 76 18.47 -15.74 23.39
CA VAL A 76 17.37 -15.55 22.46
C VAL A 76 17.52 -14.20 21.78
N VAL A 77 17.65 -14.19 20.46
CA VAL A 77 17.67 -12.97 19.65
C VAL A 77 16.38 -12.90 18.84
N VAL A 78 15.78 -11.73 18.80
CA VAL A 78 14.51 -11.51 18.08
C VAL A 78 14.69 -10.55 16.93
N ASN A 79 14.00 -10.84 15.82
CA ASN A 79 13.89 -9.93 14.66
C ASN A 79 12.43 -9.53 14.48
N GLU A 80 12.22 -8.27 14.15
CA GLU A 80 10.91 -7.75 13.76
C GLU A 80 10.73 -7.94 12.25
N ALA A 81 9.51 -8.28 11.83
CA ALA A 81 9.19 -8.39 10.41
C ALA A 81 9.19 -7.01 9.74
N LEU A 82 9.56 -6.97 8.47
CA LEU A 82 9.37 -5.78 7.64
C LEU A 82 7.87 -5.44 7.55
N PRO A 83 7.48 -4.16 7.60
CA PRO A 83 6.10 -3.74 7.47
C PRO A 83 5.55 -3.95 6.06
N ASN A 84 4.22 -3.99 5.98
CA ASN A 84 3.50 -3.94 4.72
C ASN A 84 2.69 -2.64 4.63
N LEU A 85 2.32 -2.25 3.41
CA LEU A 85 1.37 -1.18 3.14
C LEU A 85 0.15 -1.76 2.44
N LYS A 86 -1.05 -1.46 2.95
CA LYS A 86 -2.33 -1.75 2.29
C LYS A 86 -3.02 -0.43 1.95
N ILE A 87 -3.43 -0.29 0.71
CA ILE A 87 -4.24 0.81 0.19
C ILE A 87 -5.65 0.28 0.00
N ILE A 88 -6.65 1.03 0.47
CA ILE A 88 -8.07 0.73 0.28
C ILE A 88 -8.68 1.88 -0.51
N LYS A 89 -9.36 1.55 -1.60
CA LYS A 89 -9.96 2.49 -2.51
C LYS A 89 -11.45 2.22 -2.67
N THR A 90 -12.25 3.25 -2.38
CA THR A 90 -13.72 3.17 -2.47
C THR A 90 -14.32 4.36 -3.21
N ASP A 91 -15.52 4.15 -3.73
CA ASP A 91 -16.40 5.21 -4.21
C ASP A 91 -16.88 6.08 -3.02
N ALA A 92 -16.81 7.39 -3.15
CA ALA A 92 -17.12 8.34 -2.07
C ALA A 92 -18.64 8.44 -1.76
N ILE A 93 -19.50 7.99 -2.67
CA ILE A 93 -20.95 8.05 -2.53
C ILE A 93 -21.52 6.71 -2.04
N THR A 94 -21.08 5.61 -2.67
CA THR A 94 -21.64 4.28 -2.42
C THR A 94 -20.86 3.47 -1.40
N GLY A 95 -19.57 3.80 -1.19
CA GLY A 95 -18.64 3.01 -0.39
C GLY A 95 -18.14 1.74 -1.08
N GLU A 96 -18.58 1.45 -2.30
CA GLU A 96 -18.17 0.28 -3.05
C GLU A 96 -16.68 0.33 -3.43
N PRO A 97 -16.01 -0.83 -3.55
CA PRO A 97 -14.60 -0.87 -3.93
C PRO A 97 -14.39 -0.39 -5.36
N VAL A 98 -13.28 0.35 -5.59
CA VAL A 98 -12.89 0.83 -6.93
C VAL A 98 -11.62 0.14 -7.38
N ALA A 99 -11.73 -0.69 -8.42
CA ALA A 99 -10.62 -1.38 -9.05
C ALA A 99 -9.92 -0.49 -10.11
N GLY A 100 -8.65 -0.80 -10.41
CA GLY A 100 -7.93 -0.18 -11.53
C GLY A 100 -7.37 1.22 -11.24
N VAL A 101 -7.43 1.68 -10.00
CA VAL A 101 -6.76 2.93 -9.59
C VAL A 101 -5.26 2.67 -9.43
N ILE A 102 -4.44 3.50 -10.06
CA ILE A 102 -2.99 3.42 -9.97
C ILE A 102 -2.51 4.42 -8.92
N PHE A 103 -1.72 3.92 -7.97
CA PHE A 103 -1.05 4.71 -6.95
C PHE A 103 0.45 4.72 -7.16
N THR A 104 1.07 5.85 -6.86
CA THR A 104 2.50 5.96 -6.63
C THR A 104 2.77 5.95 -5.14
N VAL A 105 3.81 5.20 -4.74
CA VAL A 105 4.25 5.08 -3.35
C VAL A 105 5.73 5.40 -3.28
N ARG A 106 6.09 6.37 -2.47
CA ARG A 106 7.46 6.85 -2.31
C ARG A 106 7.83 6.94 -0.84
N LYS A 107 8.98 6.38 -0.45
CA LYS A 107 9.55 6.61 0.88
C LYS A 107 10.09 8.04 0.95
N ALA A 108 9.78 8.78 2.01
CA ALA A 108 10.06 10.23 2.11
C ALA A 108 11.55 10.59 1.96
N ASP A 109 12.45 9.70 2.39
CA ASP A 109 13.90 9.85 2.33
C ASP A 109 14.55 9.20 1.08
N SER A 110 13.76 8.76 0.11
CA SER A 110 14.20 8.04 -1.09
C SER A 110 13.64 8.66 -2.36
N ALA A 111 14.42 8.62 -3.44
CA ALA A 111 13.94 8.96 -4.78
C ALA A 111 13.23 7.78 -5.48
N THR A 112 13.27 6.58 -4.88
CA THR A 112 12.66 5.39 -5.47
C THR A 112 11.14 5.48 -5.39
N LEU A 113 10.48 5.31 -6.53
CA LEU A 113 9.04 5.30 -6.69
C LEU A 113 8.58 3.90 -7.03
N SER A 114 7.56 3.41 -6.32
CA SER A 114 6.84 2.19 -6.66
C SER A 114 5.45 2.53 -7.15
N THR A 115 4.89 1.74 -8.05
CA THR A 115 3.51 1.85 -8.49
C THR A 115 2.73 0.59 -8.13
N VAL A 116 1.46 0.77 -7.78
CA VAL A 116 0.57 -0.34 -7.46
C VAL A 116 -0.85 -0.03 -7.95
N THR A 117 -1.59 -1.04 -8.35
CA THR A 117 -2.95 -0.89 -8.89
C THR A 117 -3.94 -1.64 -8.02
N THR A 118 -5.09 -1.02 -7.74
CA THR A 118 -6.15 -1.69 -6.96
C THR A 118 -6.81 -2.83 -7.73
N GLY A 119 -6.99 -3.95 -7.04
CA GLY A 119 -7.72 -5.12 -7.54
C GLY A 119 -9.25 -4.96 -7.49
N PRO A 120 -10.00 -6.01 -7.85
CA PRO A 120 -11.47 -6.00 -7.87
C PRO A 120 -12.11 -5.69 -6.50
N ASP A 121 -11.39 -5.96 -5.42
CA ASP A 121 -11.79 -5.66 -4.03
C ASP A 121 -11.44 -4.23 -3.61
N GLY A 122 -10.97 -3.39 -4.53
CA GLY A 122 -10.52 -2.03 -4.26
C GLY A 122 -9.24 -1.94 -3.42
N THR A 123 -8.49 -3.04 -3.27
CA THR A 123 -7.27 -3.02 -2.48
C THR A 123 -6.00 -3.17 -3.31
N ALA A 124 -4.90 -2.59 -2.81
CA ALA A 124 -3.56 -2.81 -3.32
C ALA A 124 -2.60 -2.98 -2.14
N GLU A 125 -1.59 -3.86 -2.29
CA GLU A 125 -0.64 -4.15 -1.22
C GLU A 125 0.80 -4.09 -1.73
N LEU A 126 1.66 -3.49 -0.90
CA LEU A 126 3.12 -3.56 -1.03
C LEU A 126 3.67 -4.25 0.22
N LEU A 127 4.46 -5.30 0.00
CA LEU A 127 4.94 -6.17 1.06
C LEU A 127 6.42 -5.92 1.35
N LYS A 128 6.83 -6.18 2.59
CA LYS A 128 8.23 -6.17 3.03
C LYS A 128 8.95 -4.85 2.73
N LEU A 129 8.28 -3.75 3.04
CA LEU A 129 8.83 -2.42 2.89
C LEU A 129 9.78 -2.08 4.05
N GLU A 130 10.75 -1.21 3.81
CA GLU A 130 11.55 -0.66 4.89
C GLU A 130 10.70 0.21 5.83
N PRO A 131 10.92 0.19 7.16
CA PRO A 131 10.26 1.13 8.06
C PRO A 131 10.53 2.58 7.68
N GLY A 132 9.57 3.47 7.94
CA GLY A 132 9.72 4.89 7.67
C GLY A 132 8.44 5.56 7.21
N VAL A 133 8.54 6.82 6.80
CA VAL A 133 7.42 7.60 6.29
C VAL A 133 7.30 7.40 4.78
N TYR A 134 6.10 7.13 4.33
CA TYR A 134 5.75 6.96 2.93
C TYR A 134 4.69 7.96 2.51
N GLU A 135 4.83 8.45 1.30
CA GLU A 135 3.85 9.25 0.59
C GLU A 135 3.14 8.38 -0.44
N VAL A 136 1.82 8.39 -0.42
CA VAL A 136 0.95 7.65 -1.33
C VAL A 136 0.08 8.65 -2.08
N THR A 137 0.12 8.62 -3.42
CA THR A 137 -0.60 9.57 -4.29
C THR A 137 -1.31 8.82 -5.40
N GLU A 138 -2.53 9.21 -5.73
CA GLU A 138 -3.20 8.71 -6.93
C GLU A 138 -2.50 9.23 -8.19
N GLN A 139 -2.20 8.34 -9.11
CA GLN A 139 -1.64 8.68 -10.41
C GLN A 139 -2.72 8.67 -11.51
N SER A 140 -3.63 7.73 -11.44
CA SER A 140 -4.75 7.64 -12.37
C SER A 140 -5.93 6.87 -11.78
N VAL A 141 -7.13 7.18 -12.27
CA VAL A 141 -8.39 6.52 -11.92
C VAL A 141 -9.05 5.97 -13.17
N PRO A 142 -9.89 4.92 -13.08
CA PRO A 142 -10.70 4.46 -14.18
C PRO A 142 -11.69 5.54 -14.63
N GLY A 143 -12.19 5.43 -15.87
CA GLY A 143 -13.24 6.31 -16.40
C GLY A 143 -14.44 6.37 -15.45
N GLY A 144 -15.11 7.50 -15.39
CA GLY A 144 -16.24 7.74 -14.50
C GLY A 144 -15.89 8.31 -13.12
N TYR A 145 -14.61 8.47 -12.77
CA TYR A 145 -14.16 9.05 -11.51
C TYR A 145 -13.35 10.33 -11.68
N LEU A 146 -13.38 11.19 -10.68
CA LEU A 146 -12.50 12.35 -10.55
C LEU A 146 -11.21 11.93 -9.85
N LEU A 147 -10.06 12.27 -10.45
CA LEU A 147 -8.75 12.04 -9.85
C LEU A 147 -8.55 13.01 -8.66
N ASP A 148 -8.04 12.50 -7.55
CA ASP A 148 -7.55 13.30 -6.41
C ASP A 148 -6.05 13.05 -6.22
N GLU A 149 -5.23 13.98 -6.67
CA GLU A 149 -3.77 13.92 -6.56
C GLU A 149 -3.24 14.33 -5.18
N THR A 150 -4.12 14.56 -4.20
CA THR A 150 -3.71 14.92 -2.83
C THR A 150 -2.96 13.76 -2.18
N PRO A 151 -1.67 13.92 -1.82
CA PRO A 151 -0.91 12.84 -1.23
C PRO A 151 -1.33 12.58 0.22
N GLN A 152 -1.29 11.32 0.63
CA GLN A 152 -1.41 10.91 2.03
C GLN A 152 -0.08 10.39 2.55
N LEU A 153 0.27 10.77 3.77
CA LEU A 153 1.46 10.31 4.47
C LEU A 153 1.11 9.20 5.45
N ILE A 154 1.92 8.15 5.46
CA ILE A 154 1.82 7.06 6.43
C ILE A 154 3.18 6.68 6.97
N THR A 155 3.25 6.43 8.29
CA THR A 155 4.45 5.87 8.92
C THR A 155 4.30 4.35 9.01
N LEU A 156 5.18 3.62 8.34
CA LEU A 156 5.28 2.18 8.44
C LEU A 156 6.22 1.80 9.58
N VAL A 157 5.73 1.00 10.50
CA VAL A 157 6.50 0.53 11.67
C VAL A 157 6.73 -0.98 11.57
N PRO A 158 7.86 -1.48 12.09
CA PRO A 158 8.19 -2.90 12.04
C PRO A 158 7.03 -3.79 12.47
N GLY A 159 6.87 -4.90 11.77
CA GLY A 159 5.92 -5.95 12.09
C GLY A 159 4.44 -5.63 11.93
N LYS A 160 4.09 -4.49 11.36
CA LYS A 160 2.69 -4.08 11.16
C LYS A 160 2.39 -3.81 9.70
N THR A 161 1.11 -3.93 9.35
CA THR A 161 0.59 -3.43 8.09
C THR A 161 0.04 -2.02 8.31
N GLY A 162 0.62 -1.03 7.62
CA GLY A 162 0.04 0.30 7.53
C GLY A 162 -1.14 0.28 6.56
N VAL A 163 -2.20 1.03 6.87
CA VAL A 163 -3.39 1.11 6.02
C VAL A 163 -3.68 2.57 5.69
N VAL A 164 -3.85 2.89 4.41
CA VAL A 164 -4.34 4.19 3.93
C VAL A 164 -5.63 3.97 3.15
N GLN A 165 -6.53 4.95 3.24
CA GLN A 165 -7.83 4.89 2.57
C GLN A 165 -8.00 6.10 1.66
N PHE A 166 -8.41 5.85 0.42
CA PHE A 166 -8.72 6.86 -0.58
C PHE A 166 -10.15 6.69 -1.08
N GLN A 167 -10.79 7.81 -1.38
CA GLN A 167 -12.13 7.83 -1.95
C GLN A 167 -12.13 8.74 -3.18
N ASN A 168 -12.78 8.32 -4.26
CA ASN A 168 -13.04 9.23 -5.38
C ASN A 168 -14.53 9.45 -5.56
N TYR A 169 -14.88 10.68 -5.92
CA TYR A 169 -16.22 11.00 -6.36
C TYR A 169 -16.40 10.56 -7.81
N PRO A 170 -17.55 9.93 -8.14
CA PRO A 170 -17.89 9.72 -9.53
C PRO A 170 -18.04 11.06 -10.26
N ARG A 171 -17.74 11.06 -11.55
CA ARG A 171 -17.98 12.24 -12.39
C ARG A 171 -19.46 12.57 -12.43
N PRO A 172 -19.83 13.85 -12.50
CA PRO A 172 -21.21 14.27 -12.67
C PRO A 172 -21.85 13.67 -13.94
N ALA A 173 -23.16 13.47 -13.87
CA ALA A 173 -23.98 13.14 -15.02
C ALA A 173 -25.11 14.18 -15.13
N LEU A 174 -25.61 14.37 -16.36
CA LEU A 174 -26.75 15.24 -16.66
C LEU A 174 -27.86 14.38 -17.26
N GLU A 175 -29.07 14.46 -16.69
CA GLU A 175 -30.30 13.96 -17.31
C GLU A 175 -31.10 15.14 -17.86
N ILE A 176 -31.48 15.09 -19.13
CA ILE A 176 -32.40 16.03 -19.75
C ILE A 176 -33.70 15.30 -20.03
N ILE A 177 -34.83 15.86 -19.60
CA ILE A 177 -36.13 15.25 -19.81
C ILE A 177 -36.97 16.23 -20.67
N LYS A 178 -37.44 15.76 -21.84
CA LYS A 178 -38.29 16.52 -22.72
C LYS A 178 -39.70 15.94 -22.76
N THR A 179 -40.68 16.79 -22.41
CA THR A 179 -42.10 16.44 -22.41
C THR A 179 -42.93 17.49 -23.12
N ASP A 180 -44.16 17.13 -23.51
CA ASP A 180 -45.21 18.09 -23.90
C ASP A 180 -45.89 18.69 -22.64
N THR A 181 -46.86 19.59 -22.88
CA THR A 181 -47.64 20.26 -21.81
C THR A 181 -48.52 19.32 -20.98
N SER A 182 -48.69 18.06 -21.43
CA SER A 182 -49.44 17.00 -20.74
C SER A 182 -48.49 15.98 -20.09
N ALA A 183 -47.20 16.32 -19.93
CA ALA A 183 -46.14 15.48 -19.35
C ALA A 183 -45.88 14.18 -20.15
N ARG A 184 -46.24 14.10 -21.45
CA ARG A 184 -45.90 12.95 -22.30
C ARG A 184 -44.50 13.10 -22.86
N PRO A 185 -43.67 12.04 -22.89
CA PRO A 185 -42.33 12.10 -23.45
C PRO A 185 -42.33 12.53 -24.91
N ILE A 186 -41.36 13.34 -25.28
CA ILE A 186 -41.10 13.73 -26.69
C ILE A 186 -39.79 13.08 -27.12
N PRO A 187 -39.80 12.10 -28.01
CA PRO A 187 -38.61 11.51 -28.60
C PRO A 187 -38.01 12.42 -29.70
N ASP A 188 -36.77 12.12 -30.07
CA ASP A 188 -36.02 12.72 -31.19
C ASP A 188 -35.82 14.25 -31.09
N ALA A 189 -36.09 14.86 -29.93
CA ALA A 189 -35.73 16.25 -29.68
C ALA A 189 -34.22 16.37 -29.47
N VAL A 190 -33.57 17.27 -30.23
CA VAL A 190 -32.12 17.43 -30.20
C VAL A 190 -31.69 18.56 -29.29
N PHE A 191 -30.73 18.30 -28.44
CA PHE A 191 -30.13 19.27 -27.55
C PHE A 191 -28.61 19.33 -27.75
N THR A 192 -28.10 20.56 -27.82
CA THR A 192 -26.66 20.83 -27.73
C THR A 192 -26.32 21.04 -26.26
N VAL A 193 -25.29 20.34 -25.76
CA VAL A 193 -24.69 20.53 -24.45
C VAL A 193 -23.30 21.12 -24.63
N ALA A 194 -23.03 22.26 -23.99
CA ALA A 194 -21.73 22.94 -24.01
C ALA A 194 -21.32 23.40 -22.61
N LYS A 195 -20.02 23.52 -22.33
CA LYS A 195 -19.53 24.19 -21.14
C LYS A 195 -19.81 25.69 -21.22
N LYS A 196 -19.78 26.38 -20.07
CA LYS A 196 -20.00 27.85 -20.01
C LYS A 196 -19.03 28.65 -20.88
N ASP A 197 -17.82 28.15 -21.11
CA ASP A 197 -16.80 28.78 -21.96
C ASP A 197 -17.03 28.56 -23.46
N GLY A 198 -18.09 27.86 -23.83
CA GLY A 198 -18.45 27.53 -25.21
C GLY A 198 -17.87 26.20 -25.72
N THR A 199 -17.08 25.49 -24.91
CA THR A 199 -16.56 24.16 -25.30
C THR A 199 -17.71 23.18 -25.49
N LEU A 200 -17.88 22.65 -26.72
CA LEU A 200 -18.91 21.70 -27.02
C LEU A 200 -18.68 20.34 -26.38
N VAL A 201 -19.67 19.82 -25.65
CA VAL A 201 -19.70 18.43 -25.18
C VAL A 201 -20.26 17.52 -26.25
N GLY A 202 -21.39 17.91 -26.88
CA GLY A 202 -22.01 17.18 -27.95
C GLY A 202 -23.45 17.59 -28.24
N ASP A 203 -24.01 16.99 -29.30
CA ASP A 203 -25.43 17.00 -29.60
C ASP A 203 -26.04 15.65 -29.23
N PHE A 204 -27.15 15.66 -28.54
CA PHE A 204 -27.83 14.49 -28.01
C PHE A 204 -29.31 14.54 -28.36
N SER A 205 -29.90 13.38 -28.65
CA SER A 205 -31.34 13.25 -28.98
C SER A 205 -32.06 12.50 -27.87
N THR A 206 -33.28 12.93 -27.54
CA THR A 206 -34.13 12.19 -26.62
C THR A 206 -34.54 10.85 -27.15
N GLY A 207 -34.53 9.83 -26.27
CA GLY A 207 -35.05 8.49 -26.55
C GLY A 207 -36.58 8.46 -26.54
N GLN A 208 -37.16 7.25 -26.72
CA GLN A 208 -38.62 7.02 -26.69
C GLN A 208 -39.26 7.41 -25.35
N ASP A 209 -38.46 7.44 -24.27
CA ASP A 209 -38.85 7.90 -22.94
C ASP A 209 -38.71 9.42 -22.75
N GLY A 210 -38.32 10.15 -23.81
CA GLY A 210 -38.08 11.59 -23.75
C GLY A 210 -36.82 12.01 -22.99
N LYS A 211 -35.88 11.07 -22.74
CA LYS A 211 -34.69 11.33 -21.92
C LYS A 211 -33.39 11.29 -22.72
N ILE A 212 -32.44 12.09 -22.22
CA ILE A 212 -31.03 12.06 -22.57
C ILE A 212 -30.22 11.89 -21.30
N HIS A 213 -29.22 11.00 -21.30
CA HIS A 213 -28.22 10.88 -20.24
C HIS A 213 -26.84 11.21 -20.81
N VAL A 214 -26.18 12.20 -20.21
CA VAL A 214 -24.81 12.57 -20.54
C VAL A 214 -23.95 12.28 -19.32
N TYR A 215 -23.04 11.32 -19.48
CA TYR A 215 -22.18 10.83 -18.40
C TYR A 215 -20.77 11.43 -18.48
N ASP A 216 -19.96 11.21 -17.48
CA ASP A 216 -18.54 11.55 -17.41
C ASP A 216 -18.25 13.06 -17.59
N LEU A 217 -19.14 13.89 -17.12
CA LEU A 217 -18.97 15.33 -17.15
C LEU A 217 -17.97 15.81 -16.09
N ASP A 218 -17.28 16.92 -16.38
CA ASP A 218 -16.55 17.63 -15.34
C ASP A 218 -17.53 18.41 -14.46
N ALA A 219 -17.18 18.67 -13.20
CA ALA A 219 -17.97 19.56 -12.37
C ALA A 219 -17.94 20.99 -12.95
N GLY A 220 -19.10 21.64 -13.10
CA GLY A 220 -19.17 22.99 -13.66
C GLY A 220 -20.53 23.39 -14.18
N TYR A 221 -20.55 24.51 -14.90
CA TYR A 221 -21.75 25.05 -15.53
C TYR A 221 -21.85 24.64 -16.99
N TYR A 222 -23.02 24.15 -17.38
CA TYR A 222 -23.33 23.73 -18.73
C TYR A 222 -24.49 24.54 -19.29
N ILE A 223 -24.43 24.84 -20.57
CA ILE A 223 -25.49 25.48 -21.35
C ILE A 223 -26.12 24.39 -22.20
N ILE A 224 -27.44 24.25 -22.08
CA ILE A 224 -28.23 23.27 -22.82
C ILE A 224 -29.16 24.07 -23.75
N THR A 225 -29.10 23.80 -25.04
CA THR A 225 -29.90 24.50 -26.05
C THR A 225 -30.64 23.47 -26.92
N GLU A 226 -31.97 23.60 -26.98
CA GLU A 226 -32.79 22.81 -27.93
C GLU A 226 -32.61 23.34 -29.34
N LYS A 227 -32.46 22.46 -30.32
CA LYS A 227 -32.33 22.78 -31.77
C LYS A 227 -33.65 22.78 -32.49
#